data_8aa6cef0efa11f071511b3353ce4e58c
#
_entry.id   8aa6cef0efa11f071511b3353ce4e58c
#
_cell.length_a   1.000
_cell.length_b   1.000
_cell.length_c   1.000
_cell.angle_alpha   90.00
_cell.angle_beta   90.00
_cell.angle_gamma   90.00
#
_symmetry.space_group_name_H-M   'P 1'
#
loop_
_entity.id
_entity.type
_entity.pdbx_description
1 polymer ?
#
loop_
_entity_poly.entity_id
_entity_poly.type
_entity_poly.pdbx_seq_one_letter_code
_entity_poly.pdbx_strand_id
1 'polypeptide(L)'
;MKTSRPSLARTMMTSLRNRRRRPTGLTTGDSAEGAMTVASYNVHKCVGTDGRFDPGRIIDVIREISPDVVALQEADQRFGERSGLLDLNRLRLETGLLPVPVMGGTKSHGWCGNVLLFREGIVEDVHQVSLPGLEPRGALVAEIQLQGREGQSSLRVIAAHLGLMRWARRQQADVILDILQSRGERPTLLMGDFNEWRLGPGSALTKLEPVFGPLPPAIPSFPARLPVLSLDRIMANRSGLITDVTVHDTPLARVASDHLPLTARVDLKRLGD
;
A
#
# COMPACT_ATOMS: atom_id res chain seq x y z
N MET A 1 -25.99 20.90 -32.67
CA MET A 1 -25.35 21.48 -31.47
C MET A 1 -24.84 20.34 -30.61
N LYS A 2 -23.52 20.09 -30.62
CA LYS A 2 -22.89 19.05 -29.79
C LYS A 2 -22.43 19.69 -28.49
N THR A 3 -23.10 19.36 -27.39
CA THR A 3 -22.67 19.75 -26.05
C THR A 3 -21.53 18.89 -25.62
N SER A 4 -20.33 19.48 -25.59
CA SER A 4 -19.13 18.85 -25.02
C SER A 4 -19.29 18.74 -23.49
N ARG A 5 -19.24 17.52 -22.99
CA ARG A 5 -19.07 17.24 -21.55
C ARG A 5 -17.72 17.77 -21.08
N PRO A 6 -17.65 18.47 -19.94
CA PRO A 6 -16.35 18.87 -19.40
C PRO A 6 -15.60 17.64 -18.91
N SER A 7 -14.35 17.51 -19.36
CA SER A 7 -13.39 16.50 -18.92
C SER A 7 -13.07 16.71 -17.43
N LEU A 8 -13.53 15.80 -16.59
CA LEU A 8 -13.25 15.69 -15.17
C LEU A 8 -11.88 15.00 -14.97
N ALA A 9 -10.83 15.57 -15.40
CA ALA A 9 -9.50 15.05 -15.07
C ALA A 9 -8.39 16.08 -15.29
N ARG A 10 -8.38 17.12 -14.49
CA ARG A 10 -7.12 17.79 -14.17
C ARG A 10 -6.80 17.55 -12.71
N THR A 11 -6.57 16.28 -12.38
CA THR A 11 -5.86 15.92 -11.15
C THR A 11 -4.43 16.39 -11.34
N MET A 12 -3.98 17.36 -10.52
CA MET A 12 -2.59 17.81 -10.54
C MET A 12 -1.70 16.61 -10.19
N MET A 13 -1.15 15.96 -11.21
CA MET A 13 -0.05 15.01 -11.05
C MET A 13 1.22 15.81 -10.82
N THR A 14 1.73 15.79 -9.61
CA THR A 14 3.08 16.28 -9.33
C THR A 14 4.02 15.09 -9.47
N SER A 15 4.73 15.03 -10.58
CA SER A 15 5.76 13.99 -10.83
C SER A 15 7.12 14.50 -10.36
N LEU A 16 7.80 13.68 -9.58
CA LEU A 16 9.17 13.90 -9.16
C LEU A 16 10.08 12.81 -9.68
N ARG A 17 10.96 13.18 -10.59
CA ARG A 17 12.15 12.38 -10.90
C ARG A 17 13.22 12.63 -9.84
N ASN A 18 13.36 11.73 -8.89
CA ASN A 18 14.44 11.77 -7.93
C ASN A 18 15.59 10.86 -8.40
N ARG A 19 16.63 11.46 -8.99
CA ARG A 19 17.86 10.74 -9.34
C ARG A 19 18.71 10.57 -8.07
N ARG A 20 18.89 9.30 -7.63
CA ARG A 20 19.96 8.77 -6.80
C ARG A 20 20.03 9.23 -5.34
N ARG A 21 19.47 8.43 -4.45
CA ARG A 21 20.09 8.18 -3.15
C ARG A 21 20.23 6.67 -2.96
N ARG A 22 21.46 6.21 -2.78
CA ARG A 22 21.76 4.84 -2.38
C ARG A 22 21.51 4.72 -0.88
N PRO A 23 20.58 3.88 -0.40
CA PRO A 23 20.61 3.43 0.98
C PRO A 23 21.66 2.33 1.11
N THR A 24 22.56 2.46 2.06
CA THR A 24 23.45 1.37 2.50
C THR A 24 22.62 0.44 3.38
N GLY A 25 22.23 -0.72 2.85
CA GLY A 25 21.48 -1.74 3.57
C GLY A 25 22.37 -2.59 4.48
N LEU A 26 21.84 -2.90 5.66
CA LEU A 26 22.35 -3.99 6.51
C LEU A 26 21.70 -5.29 6.04
N THR A 27 22.53 -6.23 5.61
CA THR A 27 22.12 -7.58 5.23
C THR A 27 21.80 -8.40 6.48
N THR A 28 20.56 -8.84 6.66
CA THR A 28 20.24 -10.07 7.39
C THR A 28 18.78 -10.48 7.14
N GLY A 29 18.59 -11.66 6.58
CA GLY A 29 17.31 -12.35 6.50
C GLY A 29 17.35 -13.38 5.39
N ASP A 30 17.40 -14.68 5.72
CA ASP A 30 17.20 -15.80 4.80
C ASP A 30 15.80 -15.71 4.12
N SER A 31 15.72 -14.87 3.10
CA SER A 31 14.61 -14.97 2.14
C SER A 31 14.95 -16.13 1.22
N ALA A 32 14.11 -17.14 1.17
CA ALA A 32 14.21 -18.22 0.19
C ALA A 32 14.49 -17.59 -1.18
N GLU A 33 15.57 -18.03 -1.85
CA GLU A 33 15.98 -17.50 -3.15
C GLU A 33 14.78 -17.39 -4.08
N GLY A 34 14.42 -16.15 -4.45
CA GLY A 34 13.38 -15.87 -5.44
C GLY A 34 12.02 -15.38 -4.92
N ALA A 35 11.80 -15.19 -3.61
CA ALA A 35 10.53 -14.69 -3.07
C ALA A 35 10.73 -13.44 -2.21
N MET A 36 9.74 -12.53 -2.23
CA MET A 36 9.68 -11.31 -1.42
C MET A 36 8.39 -11.34 -0.58
N THR A 37 8.46 -10.88 0.67
CA THR A 37 7.28 -10.71 1.51
C THR A 37 6.80 -9.26 1.45
N VAL A 38 5.52 -9.08 1.13
CA VAL A 38 4.87 -7.76 1.18
C VAL A 38 3.76 -7.75 2.22
N ALA A 39 3.48 -6.57 2.79
CA ALA A 39 2.40 -6.43 3.75
C ALA A 39 1.55 -5.18 3.48
N SER A 40 0.28 -5.24 3.85
CA SER A 40 -0.64 -4.10 3.91
C SER A 40 -1.25 -4.02 5.31
N TYR A 41 -1.22 -2.84 5.93
CA TYR A 41 -1.66 -2.68 7.30
C TYR A 41 -2.30 -1.30 7.55
N ASN A 42 -3.60 -1.26 7.79
CA ASN A 42 -4.24 -0.07 8.35
C ASN A 42 -3.90 0.01 9.84
N VAL A 43 -3.16 1.06 10.23
CA VAL A 43 -2.63 1.21 11.60
C VAL A 43 -3.55 2.03 12.52
N HIS A 44 -4.73 2.41 12.05
CA HIS A 44 -5.76 3.12 12.83
C HIS A 44 -5.18 4.28 13.66
N LYS A 45 -4.36 5.12 13.05
CA LYS A 45 -3.67 6.25 13.71
C LYS A 45 -2.85 5.83 14.93
N CYS A 46 -2.35 4.59 14.94
CA CYS A 46 -1.61 3.98 16.04
C CYS A 46 -2.43 3.90 17.35
N VAL A 47 -3.77 3.89 17.26
CA VAL A 47 -4.66 3.68 18.40
C VAL A 47 -5.13 2.23 18.38
N GLY A 48 -4.74 1.49 19.41
CA GLY A 48 -5.08 0.09 19.54
C GLY A 48 -6.55 -0.17 19.86
N THR A 49 -6.96 -1.44 19.81
CA THR A 49 -8.32 -1.87 20.19
C THR A 49 -8.62 -1.67 21.69
N ASP A 50 -7.60 -1.35 22.49
CA ASP A 50 -7.68 -0.95 23.89
C ASP A 50 -7.82 0.58 24.08
N GLY A 51 -7.92 1.33 22.98
CA GLY A 51 -8.04 2.80 22.98
C GLY A 51 -6.72 3.54 23.27
N ARG A 52 -5.59 2.85 23.39
CA ARG A 52 -4.30 3.48 23.69
C ARG A 52 -3.56 3.84 22.40
N PHE A 53 -3.06 5.07 22.35
CA PHE A 53 -2.13 5.51 21.32
C PHE A 53 -0.75 4.94 21.61
N ASP A 54 -0.25 4.07 20.73
CA ASP A 54 1.05 3.44 20.88
C ASP A 54 1.66 3.07 19.53
N PRO A 55 2.40 4.01 18.89
CA PRO A 55 3.10 3.75 17.62
C PRO A 55 4.15 2.64 17.72
N GLY A 56 4.67 2.39 18.92
CA GLY A 56 5.65 1.34 19.16
C GLY A 56 5.11 -0.05 18.83
N ARG A 57 3.85 -0.32 19.20
CA ARG A 57 3.17 -1.59 18.86
C ARG A 57 3.08 -1.83 17.36
N ILE A 58 2.88 -0.78 16.57
CA ILE A 58 2.83 -0.90 15.11
C ILE A 58 4.20 -1.34 14.58
N ILE A 59 5.28 -0.74 15.07
CA ILE A 59 6.66 -1.13 14.71
C ILE A 59 6.92 -2.57 15.12
N ASP A 60 6.50 -2.99 16.30
CA ASP A 60 6.66 -4.36 16.79
C ASP A 60 5.91 -5.38 15.92
N VAL A 61 4.68 -5.07 15.46
CA VAL A 61 3.93 -5.90 14.50
C VAL A 61 4.65 -5.98 13.15
N ILE A 62 5.16 -4.86 12.63
CA ILE A 62 5.95 -4.84 11.39
C ILE A 62 7.21 -5.71 11.54
N ARG A 63 7.85 -5.68 12.71
CA ARG A 63 9.02 -6.52 13.02
C ARG A 63 8.66 -8.00 13.06
N GLU A 64 7.50 -8.38 13.63
CA GLU A 64 7.00 -9.77 13.60
C GLU A 64 6.82 -10.28 12.16
N ILE A 65 6.24 -9.45 11.28
CA ILE A 65 6.02 -9.79 9.87
C ILE A 65 7.33 -9.85 9.09
N SER A 66 8.27 -8.95 9.42
CA SER A 66 9.55 -8.77 8.71
C SER A 66 9.38 -8.64 7.18
N PRO A 67 8.55 -7.71 6.67
CA PRO A 67 8.28 -7.58 5.25
C PRO A 67 9.45 -6.90 4.52
N ASP A 68 9.56 -7.13 3.21
CA ASP A 68 10.47 -6.39 2.33
C ASP A 68 9.84 -5.07 1.86
N VAL A 69 8.51 -5.08 1.68
CA VAL A 69 7.71 -3.89 1.36
C VAL A 69 6.45 -3.89 2.21
N VAL A 70 6.10 -2.74 2.80
CA VAL A 70 4.84 -2.59 3.53
C VAL A 70 4.13 -1.29 3.18
N ALA A 71 2.82 -1.41 2.91
CA ALA A 71 1.91 -0.30 2.73
C ALA A 71 1.10 -0.09 4.01
N LEU A 72 1.26 1.07 4.64
CA LEU A 72 0.50 1.46 5.82
C LEU A 72 -0.61 2.43 5.43
N GLN A 73 -1.76 2.33 6.08
CA GLN A 73 -2.87 3.27 5.96
C GLN A 73 -3.14 3.90 7.33
N GLU A 74 -3.69 5.09 7.34
CA GLU A 74 -3.94 5.91 8.53
C GLU A 74 -2.70 6.17 9.40
N ALA A 75 -1.51 6.27 8.79
CA ALA A 75 -0.24 6.46 9.50
C ALA A 75 0.11 7.94 9.74
N ASP A 76 -0.84 8.85 9.62
CA ASP A 76 -0.70 10.28 9.91
C ASP A 76 -1.89 10.82 10.72
N GLN A 77 -1.72 12.02 11.24
CA GLN A 77 -2.84 12.79 11.79
C GLN A 77 -3.78 13.18 10.66
N ARG A 78 -5.06 12.85 10.79
CA ARG A 78 -6.06 13.04 9.73
C ARG A 78 -6.26 14.51 9.34
N PHE A 79 -6.02 15.44 10.25
CA PHE A 79 -6.28 16.87 10.10
C PHE A 79 -5.02 17.69 10.44
N GLY A 80 -5.05 18.98 10.06
CA GLY A 80 -3.95 19.91 10.28
C GLY A 80 -2.75 19.61 9.38
N GLU A 81 -1.54 19.67 9.93
CA GLU A 81 -0.29 19.44 9.19
C GLU A 81 -0.08 17.98 8.78
N ARG A 82 -1.00 17.07 9.17
CA ARG A 82 -0.94 15.63 8.88
C ARG A 82 0.39 14.99 9.29
N SER A 83 0.87 15.34 10.47
CA SER A 83 2.14 14.82 11.00
C SER A 83 2.11 13.28 11.02
N GLY A 84 3.22 12.69 10.60
CA GLY A 84 3.45 11.26 10.70
C GLY A 84 3.48 10.80 12.15
N LEU A 85 2.99 9.60 12.42
CA LEU A 85 2.80 9.08 13.78
C LEU A 85 3.89 8.12 14.22
N LEU A 86 4.68 7.59 13.28
CA LEU A 86 5.69 6.58 13.55
C LEU A 86 7.06 7.23 13.81
N ASP A 87 7.83 6.63 14.71
CA ASP A 87 9.25 6.91 14.83
C ASP A 87 10.00 6.19 13.70
N LEU A 88 10.30 6.93 12.62
CA LEU A 88 10.99 6.38 11.45
C LEU A 88 12.43 5.94 11.76
N ASN A 89 13.08 6.55 12.77
CA ASN A 89 14.43 6.13 13.16
C ASN A 89 14.39 4.77 13.85
N ARG A 90 13.49 4.59 14.81
CA ARG A 90 13.26 3.31 15.47
C ARG A 90 12.85 2.24 14.45
N LEU A 91 11.89 2.56 13.58
CA LEU A 91 11.44 1.64 12.54
C LEU A 91 12.59 1.19 11.64
N ARG A 92 13.42 2.13 11.18
CA ARG A 92 14.61 1.81 10.37
C ARG A 92 15.60 0.92 11.10
N LEU A 93 15.90 1.25 12.37
CA LEU A 93 16.87 0.49 13.16
C LEU A 93 16.40 -0.93 13.45
N GLU A 94 15.11 -1.12 13.72
CA GLU A 94 14.57 -2.42 14.11
C GLU A 94 14.14 -3.30 12.93
N THR A 95 13.80 -2.70 11.79
CA THR A 95 13.25 -3.45 10.64
C THR A 95 14.05 -3.32 9.34
N GLY A 96 14.97 -2.35 9.25
CA GLY A 96 15.68 -2.01 8.03
C GLY A 96 14.83 -1.32 6.97
N LEU A 97 13.55 -1.05 7.23
CA LEU A 97 12.63 -0.41 6.29
C LEU A 97 12.84 1.10 6.23
N LEU A 98 12.76 1.64 5.02
CA LEU A 98 12.87 3.08 4.72
C LEU A 98 11.59 3.56 4.04
N PRO A 99 11.11 4.77 4.36
CA PRO A 99 9.95 5.32 3.67
C PRO A 99 10.30 5.74 2.24
N VAL A 100 9.37 5.51 1.34
CA VAL A 100 9.40 6.10 0.01
C VAL A 100 9.33 7.62 0.15
N PRO A 101 10.24 8.39 -0.47
CA PRO A 101 10.24 9.84 -0.35
C PRO A 101 8.99 10.46 -0.97
N VAL A 102 8.31 11.31 -0.22
CA VAL A 102 7.15 12.07 -0.71
C VAL A 102 7.47 13.55 -0.77
N MET A 103 6.80 14.28 -1.67
CA MET A 103 6.93 15.74 -1.77
C MET A 103 5.83 16.49 -1.04
N GLY A 104 6.09 17.77 -0.77
CA GLY A 104 5.05 18.69 -0.35
C GLY A 104 5.29 19.37 1.00
N GLY A 105 6.49 19.27 1.60
CA GLY A 105 6.82 20.00 2.83
C GLY A 105 5.91 19.71 4.04
N THR A 106 5.12 18.62 3.97
CA THR A 106 4.27 18.18 5.08
C THR A 106 5.11 17.43 6.11
N LYS A 107 4.69 17.46 7.36
CA LYS A 107 5.28 16.61 8.42
C LYS A 107 4.83 15.14 8.30
N SER A 108 4.06 14.79 7.26
CA SER A 108 3.60 13.43 6.98
C SER A 108 4.74 12.55 6.49
N HIS A 109 4.69 11.28 6.86
CA HIS A 109 5.62 10.25 6.34
C HIS A 109 5.23 9.74 4.95
N GLY A 110 4.07 10.14 4.44
CA GLY A 110 3.50 9.65 3.19
C GLY A 110 2.44 10.58 2.60
N TRP A 111 1.42 10.03 1.96
CA TRP A 111 0.37 10.80 1.29
C TRP A 111 -1.02 10.36 1.72
N CYS A 112 -1.83 11.30 2.22
CA CYS A 112 -3.20 11.03 2.70
C CYS A 112 -3.29 9.85 3.66
N GLY A 113 -2.32 9.70 4.58
CA GLY A 113 -2.25 8.61 5.54
C GLY A 113 -1.64 7.31 5.00
N ASN A 114 -1.39 7.23 3.69
CA ASN A 114 -0.66 6.10 3.11
C ASN A 114 0.84 6.33 3.23
N VAL A 115 1.55 5.37 3.82
CA VAL A 115 3.01 5.33 3.88
C VAL A 115 3.47 4.03 3.23
N LEU A 116 4.41 4.13 2.33
CA LEU A 116 5.03 2.97 1.71
C LEU A 116 6.48 2.88 2.19
N LEU A 117 6.82 1.73 2.74
CA LEU A 117 8.14 1.43 3.27
C LEU A 117 8.73 0.25 2.51
N PHE A 118 10.03 0.24 2.30
CA PHE A 118 10.74 -0.83 1.61
C PHE A 118 12.10 -1.07 2.27
N ARG A 119 12.61 -2.31 2.18
CA ARG A 119 13.87 -2.70 2.81
C ARG A 119 15.07 -2.42 1.92
N GLU A 120 15.02 -2.92 0.69
CA GLU A 120 16.12 -2.81 -0.28
C GLU A 120 15.59 -2.41 -1.64
N GLY A 121 16.25 -1.46 -2.27
CA GLY A 121 15.88 -1.01 -3.59
C GLY A 121 16.25 0.44 -3.87
N ILE A 122 16.02 0.85 -5.11
CA ILE A 122 16.14 2.23 -5.56
C ILE A 122 14.75 2.69 -5.97
N VAL A 123 14.26 3.75 -5.36
CA VAL A 123 13.02 4.39 -5.79
C VAL A 123 13.31 5.18 -7.06
N GLU A 124 12.73 4.72 -8.19
CA GLU A 124 12.89 5.35 -9.49
C GLU A 124 11.94 6.54 -9.67
N ASP A 125 10.69 6.36 -9.22
CA ASP A 125 9.62 7.34 -9.39
C ASP A 125 8.58 7.23 -8.29
N VAL A 126 7.96 8.37 -7.93
CA VAL A 126 6.91 8.45 -6.90
C VAL A 126 5.82 9.41 -7.36
N HIS A 127 4.56 8.95 -7.26
CA HIS A 127 3.40 9.79 -7.50
C HIS A 127 2.46 9.79 -6.30
N GLN A 128 2.06 10.98 -5.92
CA GLN A 128 1.08 11.26 -4.89
C GLN A 128 -0.24 11.62 -5.59
N VAL A 129 -1.25 10.80 -5.39
CA VAL A 129 -2.55 10.95 -6.06
C VAL A 129 -3.64 11.22 -5.05
N SER A 130 -4.35 12.33 -5.21
CA SER A 130 -5.58 12.58 -4.46
C SER A 130 -6.72 11.80 -5.09
N LEU A 131 -7.43 11.03 -4.28
CA LEU A 131 -8.57 10.26 -4.73
C LEU A 131 -9.89 11.03 -4.47
N PRO A 132 -10.84 11.01 -5.41
CA PRO A 132 -12.12 11.70 -5.25
C PRO A 132 -12.96 11.10 -4.13
N GLY A 133 -13.79 11.91 -3.49
CA GLY A 133 -14.70 11.44 -2.44
C GLY A 133 -15.00 12.52 -1.40
N LEU A 134 -15.73 12.14 -0.35
CA LEU A 134 -16.03 13.02 0.77
C LEU A 134 -14.89 13.08 1.78
N GLU A 135 -14.15 11.97 1.90
CA GLU A 135 -12.99 11.89 2.79
C GLU A 135 -11.71 12.25 2.03
N PRO A 136 -10.70 12.81 2.71
CA PRO A 136 -9.38 13.05 2.12
C PRO A 136 -8.64 11.71 1.95
N ARG A 137 -8.86 11.05 0.80
CA ARG A 137 -8.24 9.78 0.43
C ARG A 137 -7.17 10.01 -0.64
N GLY A 138 -6.22 9.09 -0.68
CA GLY A 138 -5.12 9.15 -1.63
C GLY A 138 -4.58 7.78 -1.99
N ALA A 139 -3.77 7.76 -3.04
CA ALA A 139 -2.91 6.66 -3.41
C ALA A 139 -1.46 7.16 -3.51
N LEU A 140 -0.52 6.36 -3.04
CA LEU A 140 0.91 6.57 -3.19
C LEU A 140 1.43 5.50 -4.15
N VAL A 141 1.95 5.93 -5.28
CA VAL A 141 2.50 5.06 -6.33
C VAL A 141 4.01 5.18 -6.28
N ALA A 142 4.71 4.08 -6.13
CA ALA A 142 6.16 4.05 -6.18
C ALA A 142 6.63 3.01 -7.21
N GLU A 143 7.63 3.38 -8.01
CA GLU A 143 8.36 2.47 -8.85
C GLU A 143 9.70 2.17 -8.18
N ILE A 144 9.91 0.91 -7.80
CA ILE A 144 11.04 0.47 -7.00
C ILE A 144 11.85 -0.53 -7.83
N GLN A 145 13.12 -0.24 -8.05
CA GLN A 145 14.08 -1.18 -8.59
C GLN A 145 14.67 -1.97 -7.43
N LEU A 146 14.39 -3.27 -7.38
CA LEU A 146 14.91 -4.16 -6.34
C LEU A 146 16.38 -4.46 -6.59
N GLN A 147 17.22 -4.38 -5.54
CA GLN A 147 18.66 -4.68 -5.62
C GLN A 147 18.96 -6.13 -5.27
N GLY A 148 20.11 -6.64 -5.77
CA GLY A 148 20.71 -7.90 -5.32
C GLY A 148 20.27 -9.14 -6.07
N ARG A 149 19.58 -9.03 -7.23
CA ARG A 149 19.12 -10.18 -8.01
C ARG A 149 19.52 -10.04 -9.47
N GLU A 150 19.83 -11.17 -10.12
CA GLU A 150 20.17 -11.23 -11.53
C GLU A 150 19.02 -10.65 -12.36
N GLY A 151 19.28 -9.53 -13.04
CA GLY A 151 18.32 -8.78 -13.81
C GLY A 151 17.73 -7.58 -13.05
N GLN A 152 17.42 -6.53 -13.80
CA GLN A 152 16.74 -5.33 -13.27
C GLN A 152 15.26 -5.63 -13.03
N SER A 153 14.93 -6.07 -11.83
CA SER A 153 13.54 -6.32 -11.45
C SER A 153 12.92 -5.03 -10.91
N SER A 154 12.12 -4.37 -11.72
CA SER A 154 11.36 -3.18 -11.33
C SER A 154 9.93 -3.55 -10.98
N LEU A 155 9.47 -3.10 -9.81
CA LEU A 155 8.13 -3.33 -9.28
C LEU A 155 7.44 -1.99 -9.04
N ARG A 156 6.21 -1.86 -9.54
CA ARG A 156 5.33 -0.76 -9.15
C ARG A 156 4.48 -1.19 -7.94
N VAL A 157 4.46 -0.36 -6.92
CA VAL A 157 3.60 -0.58 -5.75
C VAL A 157 2.66 0.60 -5.60
N ILE A 158 1.37 0.32 -5.51
CA ILE A 158 0.31 1.30 -5.26
C ILE A 158 -0.25 1.02 -3.88
N ALA A 159 0.03 1.92 -2.94
CA ALA A 159 -0.60 1.93 -1.62
C ALA A 159 -1.82 2.84 -1.66
N ALA A 160 -3.01 2.32 -1.36
CA ALA A 160 -4.25 3.08 -1.44
C ALA A 160 -5.14 2.85 -0.21
N HIS A 161 -5.85 3.90 0.21
CA HIS A 161 -6.92 3.82 1.17
C HIS A 161 -8.18 4.40 0.54
N LEU A 162 -9.15 3.54 0.22
CA LEU A 162 -10.36 3.95 -0.49
C LEU A 162 -11.42 4.49 0.48
N GLY A 163 -12.41 5.20 -0.05
CA GLY A 163 -13.48 5.83 0.71
C GLY A 163 -14.55 4.85 1.19
N LEU A 164 -15.33 5.29 2.19
CA LEU A 164 -16.41 4.48 2.77
C LEU A 164 -17.60 4.33 1.81
N MET A 165 -17.82 5.31 0.94
CA MET A 165 -18.96 5.31 0.04
C MET A 165 -18.68 4.52 -1.25
N ARG A 166 -19.58 3.60 -1.62
CA ARG A 166 -19.41 2.76 -2.82
C ARG A 166 -19.21 3.57 -4.10
N TRP A 167 -19.95 4.68 -4.27
CA TRP A 167 -19.80 5.52 -5.45
C TRP A 167 -18.39 6.15 -5.52
N ALA A 168 -17.85 6.59 -4.37
CA ALA A 168 -16.51 7.14 -4.29
C ALA A 168 -15.47 6.06 -4.65
N ARG A 169 -15.59 4.84 -4.09
CA ARG A 169 -14.69 3.72 -4.43
C ARG A 169 -14.67 3.39 -5.93
N ARG A 170 -15.83 3.48 -6.59
CA ARG A 170 -15.89 3.28 -8.06
C ARG A 170 -15.13 4.34 -8.83
N GLN A 171 -15.25 5.61 -8.44
CA GLN A 171 -14.47 6.70 -9.05
C GLN A 171 -12.98 6.59 -8.71
N GLN A 172 -12.65 6.17 -7.50
CA GLN A 172 -11.27 5.96 -7.05
C GLN A 172 -10.61 4.81 -7.82
N ALA A 173 -11.36 3.73 -8.10
CA ALA A 173 -10.89 2.66 -8.95
C ALA A 173 -10.63 3.13 -10.39
N ASP A 174 -11.49 4.00 -10.95
CA ASP A 174 -11.25 4.60 -12.27
C ASP A 174 -9.95 5.42 -12.28
N VAL A 175 -9.70 6.22 -11.24
CA VAL A 175 -8.43 6.98 -11.12
C VAL A 175 -7.21 6.06 -11.05
N ILE A 176 -7.29 4.94 -10.31
CA ILE A 176 -6.20 3.95 -10.25
C ILE A 176 -5.94 3.33 -11.63
N LEU A 177 -6.99 3.01 -12.39
CA LEU A 177 -6.86 2.50 -13.76
C LEU A 177 -6.23 3.53 -14.69
N ASP A 178 -6.63 4.80 -14.61
CA ASP A 178 -6.06 5.89 -15.41
C ASP A 178 -4.54 6.04 -15.14
N ILE A 179 -4.12 5.90 -13.88
CA ILE A 179 -2.69 5.91 -13.50
C ILE A 179 -1.96 4.76 -14.19
N LEU A 180 -2.52 3.56 -14.16
CA LEU A 180 -1.91 2.38 -14.76
C LEU A 180 -1.80 2.51 -16.28
N GLN A 181 -2.83 3.02 -16.94
CA GLN A 181 -2.86 3.21 -18.40
C GLN A 181 -1.89 4.31 -18.86
N SER A 182 -1.70 5.35 -18.05
CA SER A 182 -0.78 6.47 -18.38
C SER A 182 0.69 6.11 -18.21
N ARG A 183 0.99 4.94 -17.63
CA ARG A 183 2.33 4.48 -17.32
C ARG A 183 2.61 3.19 -18.05
N GLY A 184 3.82 3.01 -18.52
CA GLY A 184 4.25 1.78 -19.19
C GLY A 184 3.92 0.52 -18.39
N GLU A 185 3.78 -0.60 -19.07
CA GLU A 185 3.53 -1.88 -18.46
C GLU A 185 4.66 -2.27 -17.48
N ARG A 186 4.27 -2.61 -16.26
CA ARG A 186 5.16 -3.10 -15.21
C ARG A 186 4.44 -4.09 -14.32
N PRO A 187 5.15 -5.04 -13.71
CA PRO A 187 4.62 -5.78 -12.58
C PRO A 187 4.15 -4.79 -11.52
N THR A 188 2.88 -4.89 -11.14
CA THR A 188 2.26 -3.92 -10.23
C THR A 188 1.53 -4.64 -9.12
N LEU A 189 1.80 -4.22 -7.89
CA LEU A 189 1.02 -4.56 -6.70
C LEU A 189 0.12 -3.39 -6.33
N LEU A 190 -1.15 -3.68 -6.07
CA LEU A 190 -2.10 -2.74 -5.47
C LEU A 190 -2.48 -3.26 -4.10
N MET A 191 -2.16 -2.49 -3.07
CA MET A 191 -2.30 -2.90 -1.67
C MET A 191 -2.98 -1.80 -0.86
N GLY A 192 -3.81 -2.18 0.10
CA GLY A 192 -4.40 -1.21 1.01
C GLY A 192 -5.71 -1.65 1.64
N ASP A 193 -6.27 -0.71 2.40
CA ASP A 193 -7.63 -0.78 2.88
C ASP A 193 -8.59 -0.21 1.82
N PHE A 194 -9.36 -1.10 1.21
CA PHE A 194 -10.29 -0.71 0.15
C PHE A 194 -11.71 -0.48 0.63
N ASN A 195 -11.97 -0.65 1.92
CA ASN A 195 -13.30 -0.46 2.53
C ASN A 195 -14.43 -1.18 1.79
N GLU A 196 -14.11 -2.29 1.09
CA GLU A 196 -15.07 -3.02 0.27
C GLU A 196 -15.12 -4.51 0.65
N TRP A 197 -16.15 -4.87 1.39
CA TRP A 197 -16.40 -6.26 1.80
C TRP A 197 -17.27 -7.04 0.82
N ARG A 198 -17.93 -6.33 -0.13
CA ARG A 198 -18.81 -6.98 -1.11
C ARG A 198 -17.99 -7.75 -2.13
N LEU A 199 -18.53 -8.88 -2.54
CA LEU A 199 -17.95 -9.73 -3.57
C LEU A 199 -18.80 -9.68 -4.86
N GLY A 200 -18.20 -10.12 -5.97
CA GLY A 200 -18.86 -10.23 -7.27
C GLY A 200 -19.38 -8.88 -7.80
N PRO A 201 -20.47 -8.89 -8.59
CA PRO A 201 -20.95 -7.67 -9.30
C PRO A 201 -21.36 -6.53 -8.38
N GLY A 202 -21.61 -6.80 -7.10
CA GLY A 202 -21.91 -5.77 -6.09
C GLY A 202 -20.70 -4.97 -5.62
N SER A 203 -19.49 -5.48 -5.83
CA SER A 203 -18.26 -4.83 -5.40
C SER A 203 -17.91 -3.63 -6.29
N ALA A 204 -17.37 -2.57 -5.68
CA ALA A 204 -16.78 -1.47 -6.43
C ALA A 204 -15.46 -1.86 -7.09
N LEU A 205 -14.78 -2.90 -6.56
CA LEU A 205 -13.48 -3.35 -7.02
C LEU A 205 -13.52 -4.14 -8.33
N THR A 206 -14.70 -4.60 -8.78
CA THR A 206 -14.84 -5.26 -10.10
C THR A 206 -14.36 -4.39 -11.26
N LYS A 207 -14.31 -3.08 -11.09
CA LYS A 207 -13.70 -2.16 -12.05
C LYS A 207 -12.20 -2.41 -12.27
N LEU A 208 -11.51 -2.97 -11.28
CA LEU A 208 -10.07 -3.27 -11.34
C LEU A 208 -9.77 -4.60 -12.05
N GLU A 209 -10.77 -5.47 -12.24
CA GLU A 209 -10.60 -6.79 -12.85
C GLU A 209 -9.96 -6.77 -14.25
N PRO A 210 -10.20 -5.78 -15.13
CA PRO A 210 -9.54 -5.75 -16.43
C PRO A 210 -8.00 -5.69 -16.37
N VAL A 211 -7.44 -5.21 -15.25
CA VAL A 211 -5.98 -5.09 -15.06
C VAL A 211 -5.47 -6.12 -14.06
N PHE A 212 -6.20 -6.36 -12.97
CA PHE A 212 -5.74 -7.23 -11.89
C PHE A 212 -6.32 -8.64 -11.93
N GLY A 213 -7.13 -8.94 -12.97
CA GLY A 213 -7.83 -10.23 -13.05
C GLY A 213 -8.97 -10.34 -12.03
N PRO A 214 -9.57 -11.54 -11.92
CA PRO A 214 -10.62 -11.78 -10.95
C PRO A 214 -10.19 -11.42 -9.53
N LEU A 215 -11.09 -10.81 -8.76
CA LEU A 215 -10.79 -10.42 -7.39
C LEU A 215 -10.33 -11.66 -6.57
N PRO A 216 -9.21 -11.55 -5.84
CA PRO A 216 -8.72 -12.64 -5.01
C PRO A 216 -9.73 -13.01 -3.92
N PRO A 217 -9.64 -14.23 -3.35
CA PRO A 217 -10.44 -14.62 -2.21
C PRO A 217 -10.42 -13.55 -1.11
N ALA A 218 -11.58 -13.31 -0.52
CA ALA A 218 -11.71 -12.36 0.56
C ALA A 218 -11.14 -12.95 1.85
N ILE A 219 -10.15 -12.28 2.44
CA ILE A 219 -9.53 -12.68 3.71
C ILE A 219 -9.99 -11.70 4.79
N PRO A 220 -10.71 -12.16 5.82
CA PRO A 220 -11.16 -11.29 6.90
C PRO A 220 -9.98 -10.68 7.68
N SER A 221 -9.97 -9.34 7.80
CA SER A 221 -8.93 -8.56 8.50
C SER A 221 -9.52 -7.60 9.54
N PHE A 222 -10.84 -7.36 9.49
CA PHE A 222 -11.53 -6.38 10.33
C PHE A 222 -12.82 -6.96 10.95
N PRO A 223 -13.19 -6.58 12.19
CA PRO A 223 -12.31 -5.92 13.17
C PRO A 223 -11.28 -6.90 13.76
N ALA A 224 -10.10 -6.41 14.13
CA ALA A 224 -8.96 -7.25 14.54
C ALA A 224 -9.27 -8.25 15.64
N ARG A 225 -10.17 -7.91 16.59
CA ARG A 225 -10.56 -8.82 17.68
C ARG A 225 -11.38 -10.02 17.23
N LEU A 226 -12.20 -9.85 16.18
CA LEU A 226 -13.04 -10.90 15.58
C LEU A 226 -13.17 -10.62 14.08
N PRO A 227 -12.19 -11.00 13.25
CA PRO A 227 -12.17 -10.65 11.84
C PRO A 227 -13.28 -11.35 11.07
N VAL A 228 -14.20 -10.56 10.52
CA VAL A 228 -15.36 -11.01 9.73
C VAL A 228 -15.50 -10.26 8.40
N LEU A 229 -14.92 -9.06 8.28
CA LEU A 229 -14.94 -8.25 7.06
C LEU A 229 -13.56 -8.25 6.40
N SER A 230 -13.57 -8.40 5.10
CA SER A 230 -12.36 -8.40 4.28
C SER A 230 -12.23 -7.04 3.60
N LEU A 231 -11.75 -6.03 4.35
CA LEU A 231 -11.61 -4.65 3.86
C LEU A 231 -10.28 -4.42 3.14
N ASP A 232 -9.26 -5.13 3.59
CA ASP A 232 -7.90 -5.03 3.09
C ASP A 232 -7.68 -5.99 1.92
N ARG A 233 -6.84 -5.60 0.95
CA ARG A 233 -6.50 -6.40 -0.23
C ARG A 233 -5.03 -6.21 -0.61
N ILE A 234 -4.46 -7.29 -1.17
CA ILE A 234 -3.22 -7.26 -1.94
C ILE A 234 -3.50 -7.93 -3.28
N MET A 235 -3.32 -7.20 -4.37
CA MET A 235 -3.60 -7.66 -5.74
C MET A 235 -2.39 -7.40 -6.63
N ALA A 236 -2.23 -8.22 -7.67
CA ALA A 236 -1.20 -8.07 -8.69
C ALA A 236 -1.80 -8.05 -10.09
N ASN A 237 -1.18 -7.30 -11.01
CA ASN A 237 -1.59 -7.25 -12.40
C ASN A 237 -1.02 -8.39 -13.26
N ARG A 238 -0.22 -9.28 -12.68
CA ARG A 238 0.31 -10.47 -13.36
C ARG A 238 -0.09 -11.73 -12.61
N SER A 239 -0.56 -12.71 -13.35
CA SER A 239 -0.91 -14.01 -12.80
C SER A 239 0.34 -14.70 -12.23
N GLY A 240 0.21 -15.29 -11.04
CA GLY A 240 1.31 -15.97 -10.35
C GLY A 240 2.35 -15.07 -9.71
N LEU A 241 2.25 -13.73 -9.85
CA LEU A 241 3.14 -12.82 -9.14
C LEU A 241 2.93 -12.89 -7.62
N ILE A 242 1.70 -13.04 -7.17
CA ILE A 242 1.37 -13.35 -5.77
C ILE A 242 1.09 -14.85 -5.68
N THR A 243 1.82 -15.52 -4.78
CA THR A 243 1.70 -16.98 -4.59
C THR A 243 0.89 -17.35 -3.36
N ASP A 244 0.84 -16.48 -2.37
CA ASP A 244 0.09 -16.69 -1.13
C ASP A 244 -0.30 -15.37 -0.50
N VAL A 245 -1.51 -15.30 0.05
CA VAL A 245 -1.99 -14.14 0.84
C VAL A 245 -2.57 -14.67 2.14
N THR A 246 -2.09 -14.16 3.26
CA THR A 246 -2.53 -14.55 4.59
C THR A 246 -2.77 -13.33 5.48
N VAL A 247 -3.51 -13.53 6.57
CA VAL A 247 -3.65 -12.54 7.63
C VAL A 247 -2.60 -12.81 8.71
N HIS A 248 -1.90 -11.78 9.16
CA HIS A 248 -1.00 -11.86 10.31
C HIS A 248 -1.81 -11.67 11.59
N ASP A 249 -2.22 -12.79 12.18
CA ASP A 249 -3.10 -12.85 13.35
C ASP A 249 -2.32 -13.28 14.59
N THR A 250 -1.75 -12.31 15.31
CA THR A 250 -1.05 -12.52 16.57
C THR A 250 -1.74 -11.78 17.73
N PRO A 251 -1.48 -12.16 18.97
CA PRO A 251 -2.00 -11.42 20.11
C PRO A 251 -1.64 -9.94 20.09
N LEU A 252 -0.45 -9.59 19.60
CA LEU A 252 -0.01 -8.20 19.45
C LEU A 252 -0.78 -7.50 18.35
N ALA A 253 -0.90 -8.09 17.15
CA ALA A 253 -1.63 -7.52 16.03
C ALA A 253 -3.10 -7.24 16.36
N ARG A 254 -3.76 -8.13 17.12
CA ARG A 254 -5.16 -7.97 17.59
C ARG A 254 -5.36 -6.77 18.52
N VAL A 255 -4.30 -6.30 19.17
CA VAL A 255 -4.37 -5.16 20.09
C VAL A 255 -3.85 -3.88 19.46
N ALA A 256 -2.88 -3.97 18.54
CA ALA A 256 -2.16 -2.82 18.00
C ALA A 256 -3.00 -1.92 17.07
N SER A 257 -3.98 -2.50 16.35
CA SER A 257 -4.91 -1.77 15.47
C SER A 257 -6.27 -2.45 15.47
N ASP A 258 -7.29 -1.81 14.92
CA ASP A 258 -8.61 -2.42 14.64
C ASP A 258 -8.64 -3.24 13.37
N HIS A 259 -7.59 -3.20 12.53
CA HIS A 259 -7.33 -4.10 11.41
C HIS A 259 -6.20 -5.07 11.73
N LEU A 260 -6.26 -6.28 11.17
CA LEU A 260 -5.12 -7.19 11.11
C LEU A 260 -4.34 -6.96 9.81
N PRO A 261 -3.00 -7.03 9.84
CA PRO A 261 -2.20 -6.92 8.62
C PRO A 261 -2.47 -8.08 7.66
N LEU A 262 -2.54 -7.79 6.36
CA LEU A 262 -2.38 -8.81 5.32
C LEU A 262 -0.92 -8.93 4.91
N THR A 263 -0.48 -10.14 4.68
CA THR A 263 0.84 -10.45 4.12
C THR A 263 0.70 -11.25 2.84
N ALA A 264 1.61 -11.06 1.91
CA ALA A 264 1.66 -11.84 0.68
C ALA A 264 3.10 -12.20 0.31
N ARG A 265 3.25 -13.35 -0.34
CA ARG A 265 4.51 -13.74 -0.97
C ARG A 265 4.47 -13.40 -2.45
N VAL A 266 5.51 -12.71 -2.91
CA VAL A 266 5.68 -12.26 -4.29
C VAL A 266 6.81 -13.07 -4.92
N ASP A 267 6.50 -13.74 -6.04
CA ASP A 267 7.51 -14.48 -6.82
C ASP A 267 8.26 -13.51 -7.73
N LEU A 268 9.52 -13.27 -7.41
CA LEU A 268 10.35 -12.31 -8.10
C LEU A 268 10.80 -12.79 -9.50
N LYS A 269 10.72 -14.09 -9.77
CA LYS A 269 10.99 -14.65 -11.10
C LYS A 269 9.95 -14.15 -12.13
N ARG A 270 8.75 -13.82 -11.65
CA ARG A 270 7.66 -13.26 -12.46
C ARG A 270 7.77 -11.75 -12.70
N LEU A 271 8.79 -11.08 -12.19
CA LEU A 271 9.00 -9.66 -12.46
C LEU A 271 9.61 -9.39 -13.84
N GLY A 272 10.33 -10.36 -14.39
CA GLY A 272 11.01 -10.24 -15.69
C GLY A 272 10.17 -10.70 -16.90
N ASP A 273 9.06 -11.40 -16.64
CA ASP A 273 8.13 -11.85 -17.68
C ASP A 273 7.20 -10.68 -18.05
#